data_1e9d786c1e556b4265fee6ef55a74a09
#
_entry.id   1e9d786c1e556b4265fee6ef55a74a09
#
_cell.length_a   1.000
_cell.length_b   1.000
_cell.length_c   1.000
_cell.angle_alpha   90.00
_cell.angle_beta   90.00
_cell.angle_gamma   90.00
#
_symmetry.space_group_name_H-M   'P 1'
#
loop_
_entity.id
_entity.type
_entity.pdbx_description
1 polymer ?
#
loop_
_entity_poly.entity_id
_entity_poly.type
_entity_poly.pdbx_seq_one_letter_code
_entity_poly.pdbx_strand_id
1 'polypeptide(L)'
;MDLVMDDVIKTRQDGSIFEVTLDRPKANAIDLATSRQMGETFRHFRDNDELRVCILRTAGEKFFSAGWDLKAAADGDSVTADYGVGGFGGLQELRDLNKPVIAAVEGMCVGGGFEIALSCDLILAAEGASFALPEIRAGTLADAATIKLPKRIPYHVAMDLLLTGRWMDSAEAHKWGLVNEVMADGPALYDRVWELAKLLESGPPLVFAAIKEVARE
;
A
#
# COMPACT_ATOMS: atom_id res chain seq x y z
N MET A 1 17.17 1.78 29.98
CA MET A 1 16.59 0.49 29.51
C MET A 1 16.02 0.80 28.14
N ASP A 2 16.93 0.76 27.14
CA ASP A 2 16.57 1.10 25.77
C ASP A 2 15.64 0.00 25.25
N LEU A 3 14.38 0.36 25.02
CA LEU A 3 13.46 -0.46 24.25
C LEU A 3 14.04 -0.54 22.84
N VAL A 4 14.67 -1.66 22.51
CA VAL A 4 14.93 -2.04 21.10
C VAL A 4 13.54 -2.18 20.50
N MET A 5 13.05 -1.16 19.81
CA MET A 5 11.88 -1.29 18.96
C MET A 5 12.29 -2.23 17.84
N ASP A 6 11.72 -3.42 17.79
CA ASP A 6 11.82 -4.29 16.63
C ASP A 6 11.46 -3.46 15.41
N ASP A 7 12.37 -3.42 14.45
CA ASP A 7 12.19 -2.62 13.23
C ASP A 7 11.06 -3.24 12.40
N VAL A 8 9.85 -2.65 12.52
CA VAL A 8 8.64 -3.17 11.87
C VAL A 8 8.63 -2.92 10.36
N ILE A 9 9.57 -2.11 9.86
CA ILE A 9 9.77 -1.88 8.44
C ILE A 9 11.13 -2.46 8.06
N LYS A 10 11.09 -3.53 7.28
CA LYS A 10 12.29 -4.17 6.74
C LYS A 10 12.51 -3.73 5.31
N THR A 11 13.75 -3.48 4.93
CA THR A 11 14.11 -3.09 3.58
C THR A 11 15.14 -4.03 2.98
N ARG A 12 15.05 -4.24 1.67
CA ARG A 12 16.02 -4.97 0.87
C ARG A 12 16.28 -4.20 -0.42
N GLN A 13 17.52 -4.11 -0.82
CA GLN A 13 17.90 -3.56 -2.12
C GLN A 13 18.54 -4.67 -2.98
N ASP A 14 18.12 -4.73 -4.24
CA ASP A 14 18.72 -5.61 -5.26
C ASP A 14 18.83 -4.79 -6.57
N GLY A 15 20.06 -4.40 -6.91
CA GLY A 15 20.29 -3.42 -7.96
C GLY A 15 19.63 -2.07 -7.62
N SER A 16 18.75 -1.59 -8.49
CA SER A 16 17.97 -0.38 -8.26
C SER A 16 16.51 -0.66 -7.82
N ILE A 17 16.20 -1.90 -7.48
CA ILE A 17 14.90 -2.29 -6.91
C ILE A 17 14.97 -2.22 -5.38
N PHE A 18 14.03 -1.54 -4.79
CA PHE A 18 13.90 -1.36 -3.35
C PHE A 18 12.65 -2.07 -2.83
N GLU A 19 12.83 -3.13 -2.04
CA GLU A 19 11.73 -3.83 -1.39
C GLU A 19 11.51 -3.28 0.01
N VAL A 20 10.28 -2.94 0.32
CA VAL A 20 9.80 -2.50 1.63
C VAL A 20 8.80 -3.54 2.14
N THR A 21 9.10 -4.13 3.30
CA THR A 21 8.23 -5.11 3.96
C THR A 21 7.74 -4.55 5.29
N LEU A 22 6.44 -4.37 5.42
CA LEU A 22 5.79 -4.12 6.71
C LEU A 22 5.66 -5.46 7.45
N ASP A 23 6.32 -5.58 8.61
CA ASP A 23 6.32 -6.77 9.46
C ASP A 23 5.92 -6.38 10.89
N ARG A 24 4.63 -6.10 11.08
CA ARG A 24 4.08 -5.72 12.38
C ARG A 24 2.99 -6.71 12.81
N PRO A 25 3.35 -7.73 13.62
CA PRO A 25 2.38 -8.71 14.10
C PRO A 25 1.26 -8.04 14.94
N LYS A 26 -0.02 -8.51 14.88
CA LYS A 26 -0.50 -9.74 14.22
C LYS A 26 -1.15 -9.49 12.84
N ALA A 27 -1.46 -8.25 12.51
CA ALA A 27 -2.32 -7.92 11.37
C ALA A 27 -1.72 -6.80 10.51
N ASN A 28 -0.44 -6.50 10.66
CA ASN A 28 0.22 -5.38 10.00
C ASN A 28 -0.61 -4.08 10.16
N ALA A 29 -1.21 -3.90 11.35
CA ALA A 29 -1.91 -2.67 11.70
C ALA A 29 -0.90 -1.52 11.84
N ILE A 30 -1.31 -0.32 11.50
CA ILE A 30 -0.44 0.83 11.37
C ILE A 30 -0.84 1.89 12.39
N ASP A 31 0.09 2.17 13.30
CA ASP A 31 0.02 3.28 14.24
C ASP A 31 0.80 4.50 13.73
N LEU A 32 0.83 5.54 14.53
CA LEU A 32 1.51 6.79 14.20
C LEU A 32 3.02 6.59 13.98
N ALA A 33 3.67 5.80 14.85
CA ALA A 33 5.11 5.53 14.74
C ALA A 33 5.44 4.74 13.47
N THR A 34 4.66 3.70 13.15
CA THR A 34 4.78 2.91 11.93
C THR A 34 4.57 3.77 10.69
N SER A 35 3.55 4.64 10.67
CA SER A 35 3.32 5.56 9.54
C SER A 35 4.50 6.47 9.29
N ARG A 36 5.08 7.05 10.34
CA ARG A 36 6.26 7.92 10.22
C ARG A 36 7.47 7.15 9.70
N GLN A 37 7.72 5.94 10.20
CA GLN A 37 8.81 5.10 9.73
C GLN A 37 8.63 4.70 8.25
N MET A 38 7.42 4.32 7.84
CA MET A 38 7.10 4.09 6.43
C MET A 38 7.33 5.35 5.59
N GLY A 39 6.90 6.51 6.06
CA GLY A 39 7.08 7.80 5.37
C GLY A 39 8.56 8.12 5.12
N GLU A 40 9.41 7.95 6.13
CA GLU A 40 10.86 8.14 5.99
C GLU A 40 11.49 7.11 5.03
N THR A 41 11.01 5.86 5.06
CA THR A 41 11.47 4.80 4.15
C THR A 41 11.11 5.13 2.70
N PHE A 42 9.88 5.56 2.42
CA PHE A 42 9.49 5.94 1.06
C PHE A 42 10.09 7.28 0.64
N ARG A 43 10.35 8.20 1.56
CA ARG A 43 11.14 9.40 1.29
C ARG A 43 12.56 9.05 0.85
N HIS A 44 13.21 8.12 1.55
CA HIS A 44 14.52 7.62 1.15
C HIS A 44 14.48 7.03 -0.28
N PHE A 45 13.48 6.20 -0.59
CA PHE A 45 13.28 5.67 -1.95
C PHE A 45 13.10 6.79 -2.98
N ARG A 46 12.29 7.78 -2.68
CA ARG A 46 12.05 8.93 -3.58
C ARG A 46 13.34 9.70 -3.87
N ASP A 47 14.11 10.00 -2.82
CA ASP A 47 15.24 10.94 -2.86
C ASP A 47 16.57 10.26 -3.27
N ASN A 48 16.65 8.93 -3.28
CA ASN A 48 17.85 8.20 -3.66
C ASN A 48 17.86 7.87 -5.16
N ASP A 49 18.73 8.54 -5.93
CA ASP A 49 18.83 8.38 -7.39
C ASP A 49 19.29 6.99 -7.85
N GLU A 50 19.89 6.18 -6.98
CA GLU A 50 20.25 4.80 -7.27
C GLU A 50 19.05 3.86 -7.31
N LEU A 51 17.93 4.24 -6.68
CA LEU A 51 16.70 3.45 -6.59
C LEU A 51 15.71 3.88 -7.69
N ARG A 52 15.12 2.90 -8.37
CA ARG A 52 14.26 3.14 -9.56
C ARG A 52 12.86 2.58 -9.43
N VAL A 53 12.69 1.45 -8.74
CA VAL A 53 11.41 0.75 -8.56
C VAL A 53 11.27 0.34 -7.11
N CYS A 54 10.07 0.49 -6.54
CA CYS A 54 9.77 0.02 -5.19
C CYS A 54 8.75 -1.11 -5.24
N ILE A 55 9.00 -2.15 -4.44
CA ILE A 55 8.04 -3.21 -4.12
C ILE A 55 7.58 -2.98 -2.68
N LEU A 56 6.29 -2.84 -2.46
CA LEU A 56 5.68 -2.85 -1.14
C LEU A 56 5.00 -4.20 -0.90
N ARG A 57 5.42 -4.88 0.14
CA ARG A 57 4.80 -6.12 0.61
C ARG A 57 4.64 -6.11 2.13
N THR A 58 4.04 -7.15 2.65
CA THR A 58 3.88 -7.34 4.10
C THR A 58 4.29 -8.75 4.52
N ALA A 59 4.67 -8.92 5.79
CA ALA A 59 4.99 -10.22 6.34
C ALA A 59 3.72 -10.98 6.72
N GLY A 60 3.76 -12.31 6.55
CA GLY A 60 2.65 -13.22 6.84
C GLY A 60 1.61 -13.24 5.71
N GLU A 61 0.82 -14.32 5.69
CA GLU A 61 -0.09 -14.65 4.60
C GLU A 61 -1.52 -14.16 4.83
N LYS A 62 -1.87 -13.89 6.10
CA LYS A 62 -3.26 -13.61 6.49
C LYS A 62 -3.69 -12.17 6.25
N PHE A 63 -2.79 -11.23 6.46
CA PHE A 63 -3.07 -9.80 6.34
C PHE A 63 -1.99 -9.11 5.52
N PHE A 64 -2.40 -8.45 4.46
CA PHE A 64 -1.60 -7.36 3.92
C PHE A 64 -1.53 -6.25 4.96
N SER A 65 -2.66 -5.70 5.37
CA SER A 65 -2.76 -4.79 6.52
C SER A 65 -4.22 -4.63 6.94
N ALA A 66 -4.45 -4.59 8.25
CA ALA A 66 -5.75 -4.25 8.83
C ALA A 66 -6.01 -2.73 8.86
N GLY A 67 -5.07 -1.92 8.37
CA GLY A 67 -5.17 -0.47 8.41
C GLY A 67 -4.80 0.11 9.78
N TRP A 68 -5.51 1.14 10.18
CA TRP A 68 -5.22 1.88 11.41
C TRP A 68 -5.29 1.01 12.68
N ASP A 69 -4.31 1.16 13.57
CA ASP A 69 -4.24 0.41 14.81
C ASP A 69 -5.24 0.96 15.84
N LEU A 70 -6.40 0.28 15.94
CA LEU A 70 -7.47 0.65 16.88
C LEU A 70 -7.04 0.58 18.37
N LYS A 71 -5.99 -0.20 18.70
CA LYS A 71 -5.46 -0.24 20.06
C LYS A 71 -4.65 1.01 20.35
N ALA A 72 -3.74 1.39 19.44
CA ALA A 72 -3.00 2.65 19.56
C ALA A 72 -3.96 3.85 19.64
N ALA A 73 -5.08 3.81 18.89
CA ALA A 73 -6.16 4.79 19.00
C ALA A 73 -6.79 4.85 20.38
N ALA A 74 -7.07 3.69 20.98
CA ALA A 74 -7.62 3.64 22.34
C ALA A 74 -6.62 4.14 23.40
N ASP A 75 -5.33 3.99 23.12
CA ASP A 75 -4.22 4.44 23.97
C ASP A 75 -3.82 5.92 23.74
N GLY A 76 -4.49 6.63 22.80
CA GLY A 76 -4.37 8.08 22.62
C GLY A 76 -3.89 8.56 21.26
N ASP A 77 -3.57 7.67 20.31
CA ASP A 77 -3.27 8.06 18.93
C ASP A 77 -4.52 8.69 18.28
N SER A 78 -4.36 9.84 17.66
CA SER A 78 -5.45 10.54 16.98
C SER A 78 -5.42 10.30 15.48
N VAL A 79 -6.59 10.11 14.88
CA VAL A 79 -6.76 10.08 13.40
C VAL A 79 -6.32 11.37 12.73
N THR A 80 -6.30 12.49 13.47
CA THR A 80 -5.87 13.80 12.99
C THR A 80 -4.43 14.14 13.37
N ALA A 81 -3.66 13.14 13.84
CA ALA A 81 -2.26 13.35 14.20
C ALA A 81 -1.40 13.60 12.94
N ASP A 82 -0.24 14.19 13.14
CA ASP A 82 0.77 14.32 12.10
C ASP A 82 1.45 12.96 11.84
N TYR A 83 1.08 12.29 10.76
CA TYR A 83 1.64 11.01 10.33
C TYR A 83 3.00 11.10 9.63
N GLY A 84 3.58 12.30 9.53
CA GLY A 84 4.88 12.53 8.91
C GLY A 84 4.79 12.80 7.40
N VAL A 85 5.93 12.73 6.73
CA VAL A 85 6.15 13.22 5.35
C VAL A 85 5.24 12.62 4.28
N GLY A 86 4.78 11.40 4.47
CA GLY A 86 3.95 10.66 3.50
C GLY A 86 2.50 10.49 3.93
N GLY A 87 2.07 11.11 5.03
CA GLY A 87 0.76 10.87 5.63
C GLY A 87 0.61 9.46 6.18
N PHE A 88 -0.63 9.00 6.37
CA PHE A 88 -0.88 7.66 6.88
C PHE A 88 -0.25 6.58 5.97
N GLY A 89 0.48 5.64 6.60
CA GLY A 89 1.19 4.57 5.87
C GLY A 89 2.29 5.04 4.93
N GLY A 90 2.68 6.32 5.02
CA GLY A 90 3.87 6.86 4.37
C GLY A 90 3.79 7.09 2.87
N LEU A 91 2.67 6.76 2.20
CA LEU A 91 2.50 6.88 0.74
C LEU A 91 1.32 7.76 0.33
N GLN A 92 0.34 7.95 1.22
CA GLN A 92 -0.92 8.59 0.81
C GLN A 92 -0.72 10.05 0.36
N GLU A 93 0.21 10.74 1.00
CA GLU A 93 0.48 12.18 0.82
C GLU A 93 1.93 12.46 0.39
N LEU A 94 2.73 11.43 0.08
CA LEU A 94 4.12 11.62 -0.33
C LEU A 94 4.20 12.27 -1.71
N ARG A 95 4.49 13.56 -1.70
CA ARG A 95 4.64 14.35 -2.92
C ARG A 95 5.89 13.97 -3.69
N ASP A 96 5.88 14.19 -5.00
CA ASP A 96 7.02 14.05 -5.91
C ASP A 96 7.61 12.63 -5.99
N LEU A 97 6.87 11.62 -5.50
CA LEU A 97 7.24 10.22 -5.72
C LEU A 97 6.92 9.82 -7.16
N ASN A 98 7.82 10.15 -8.09
CA ASN A 98 7.66 9.90 -9.51
C ASN A 98 8.32 8.60 -10.01
N LYS A 99 8.72 7.72 -9.07
CA LYS A 99 9.22 6.37 -9.34
C LYS A 99 8.11 5.33 -9.17
N PRO A 100 8.10 4.24 -9.98
CA PRO A 100 7.10 3.20 -9.87
C PRO A 100 7.09 2.51 -8.50
N VAL A 101 5.89 2.25 -7.98
CA VAL A 101 5.65 1.47 -6.76
C VAL A 101 4.65 0.36 -7.08
N ILE A 102 5.02 -0.89 -6.75
CA ILE A 102 4.19 -2.08 -6.92
C ILE A 102 3.76 -2.58 -5.54
N ALA A 103 2.47 -2.76 -5.32
CA ALA A 103 1.95 -3.46 -4.15
C ALA A 103 1.80 -4.96 -4.44
N ALA A 104 2.38 -5.81 -3.59
CA ALA A 104 2.17 -7.26 -3.57
C ALA A 104 1.19 -7.60 -2.44
N VAL A 105 -0.08 -7.80 -2.79
CA VAL A 105 -1.15 -7.98 -1.80
C VAL A 105 -1.44 -9.46 -1.57
N GLU A 106 -1.07 -9.94 -0.39
CA GLU A 106 -1.40 -11.28 0.10
C GLU A 106 -2.31 -11.16 1.33
N GLY A 107 -3.42 -11.91 1.33
CA GLY A 107 -4.40 -11.89 2.41
C GLY A 107 -5.27 -10.63 2.47
N MET A 108 -5.73 -10.29 3.66
CA MET A 108 -6.71 -9.21 3.88
C MET A 108 -6.07 -7.82 3.78
N CYS A 109 -6.60 -6.98 2.93
CA CYS A 109 -6.19 -5.60 2.68
C CYS A 109 -7.35 -4.66 3.05
N VAL A 110 -7.32 -4.08 4.25
CA VAL A 110 -8.49 -3.50 4.90
C VAL A 110 -8.24 -2.06 5.31
N GLY A 111 -9.22 -1.20 5.11
CA GLY A 111 -9.20 0.18 5.58
C GLY A 111 -7.97 0.93 5.10
N GLY A 112 -7.23 1.55 6.01
CA GLY A 112 -5.97 2.22 5.69
C GLY A 112 -4.94 1.33 4.97
N GLY A 113 -4.98 0.01 5.17
CA GLY A 113 -4.15 -0.94 4.39
C GLY A 113 -4.54 -0.96 2.91
N PHE A 114 -5.83 -0.94 2.61
CA PHE A 114 -6.32 -0.81 1.24
C PHE A 114 -5.97 0.58 0.66
N GLU A 115 -6.04 1.63 1.45
CA GLU A 115 -5.67 2.98 1.02
C GLU A 115 -4.18 3.10 0.65
N ILE A 116 -3.30 2.37 1.36
CA ILE A 116 -1.87 2.31 1.00
C ILE A 116 -1.69 1.56 -0.31
N ALA A 117 -2.36 0.43 -0.53
CA ALA A 117 -2.33 -0.27 -1.80
C ALA A 117 -2.83 0.64 -2.95
N LEU A 118 -3.90 1.42 -2.74
CA LEU A 118 -4.40 2.44 -3.68
C LEU A 118 -3.41 3.57 -3.93
N SER A 119 -2.40 3.75 -3.09
CA SER A 119 -1.36 4.76 -3.26
C SER A 119 -0.19 4.26 -4.11
N CYS A 120 -0.13 2.95 -4.39
CA CYS A 120 0.81 2.35 -5.32
C CYS A 120 0.33 2.52 -6.78
N ASP A 121 1.24 2.35 -7.73
CA ASP A 121 0.93 2.48 -9.16
C ASP A 121 0.33 1.19 -9.74
N LEU A 122 0.81 0.04 -9.28
CA LEU A 122 0.39 -1.29 -9.70
C LEU A 122 0.07 -2.14 -8.47
N ILE A 123 -0.97 -2.95 -8.58
CA ILE A 123 -1.39 -3.88 -7.53
C ILE A 123 -1.45 -5.28 -8.11
N LEU A 124 -0.62 -6.18 -7.62
CA LEU A 124 -0.72 -7.61 -7.87
C LEU A 124 -1.22 -8.29 -6.60
N ALA A 125 -2.03 -9.32 -6.73
CA ALA A 125 -2.63 -10.01 -5.59
C ALA A 125 -2.52 -11.53 -5.70
N ALA A 126 -2.48 -12.22 -4.55
CA ALA A 126 -2.73 -13.65 -4.50
C ALA A 126 -4.26 -13.94 -4.59
N GLU A 127 -4.64 -15.15 -5.03
CA GLU A 127 -6.06 -15.57 -5.08
C GLU A 127 -6.78 -15.43 -3.73
N GLY A 128 -6.06 -15.67 -2.63
CA GLY A 128 -6.58 -15.53 -1.26
C GLY A 128 -6.74 -14.09 -0.78
N ALA A 129 -6.32 -13.09 -1.56
CA ALA A 129 -6.42 -11.70 -1.16
C ALA A 129 -7.88 -11.20 -1.17
N SER A 130 -8.17 -10.29 -0.26
CA SER A 130 -9.48 -9.65 -0.19
C SER A 130 -9.36 -8.20 0.29
N PHE A 131 -10.27 -7.36 -0.16
CA PHE A 131 -10.28 -5.91 0.03
C PHE A 131 -11.56 -5.45 0.70
N ALA A 132 -11.47 -4.53 1.66
CA ALA A 132 -12.64 -3.91 2.26
C ALA A 132 -12.33 -2.51 2.81
N LEU A 133 -13.35 -1.66 2.82
CA LEU A 133 -13.33 -0.32 3.45
C LEU A 133 -14.45 -0.29 4.52
N PRO A 134 -14.21 -0.86 5.71
CA PRO A 134 -15.25 -1.01 6.73
C PRO A 134 -15.48 0.26 7.55
N GLU A 135 -14.84 1.38 7.24
CA GLU A 135 -14.89 2.64 7.98
C GLU A 135 -16.34 3.13 8.18
N ILE A 136 -17.20 2.94 7.19
CA ILE A 136 -18.63 3.29 7.29
C ILE A 136 -19.33 2.59 8.46
N ARG A 137 -18.91 1.39 8.82
CA ARG A 137 -19.50 0.63 9.95
C ARG A 137 -19.05 1.18 11.30
N ALA A 138 -17.93 1.89 11.32
CA ALA A 138 -17.40 2.59 12.51
C ALA A 138 -17.86 4.07 12.56
N GLY A 139 -18.63 4.53 11.56
CA GLY A 139 -19.06 5.92 11.47
C GLY A 139 -17.94 6.89 11.09
N THR A 140 -16.89 6.38 10.42
CA THR A 140 -15.74 7.17 9.95
C THR A 140 -15.64 7.13 8.44
N LEU A 141 -14.81 7.98 7.86
CA LEU A 141 -14.54 8.08 6.43
C LEU A 141 -13.28 7.29 6.07
N ALA A 142 -13.33 6.54 4.99
CA ALA A 142 -12.15 6.02 4.31
C ALA A 142 -11.52 7.16 3.49
N ASP A 143 -10.64 7.95 4.09
CA ASP A 143 -10.27 9.28 3.61
C ASP A 143 -9.63 9.25 2.21
N ALA A 144 -8.47 8.64 2.09
CA ALA A 144 -7.78 8.54 0.80
C ALA A 144 -8.55 7.67 -0.21
N ALA A 145 -9.22 6.60 0.24
CA ALA A 145 -9.98 5.72 -0.63
C ALA A 145 -11.20 6.43 -1.24
N THR A 146 -11.87 7.30 -0.51
CA THR A 146 -13.02 8.07 -1.02
C THR A 146 -12.64 8.92 -2.23
N ILE A 147 -11.39 9.41 -2.27
CA ILE A 147 -10.86 10.20 -3.39
C ILE A 147 -10.30 9.30 -4.50
N LYS A 148 -9.55 8.25 -4.13
CA LYS A 148 -8.75 7.46 -5.07
C LYS A 148 -9.56 6.36 -5.76
N LEU A 149 -10.42 5.65 -5.02
CA LEU A 149 -11.10 4.46 -5.54
C LEU A 149 -12.03 4.77 -6.73
N PRO A 150 -12.88 5.84 -6.69
CA PRO A 150 -13.74 6.20 -7.83
C PRO A 150 -12.99 6.63 -9.09
N LYS A 151 -11.68 6.91 -8.99
CA LYS A 151 -10.82 7.22 -10.14
C LYS A 151 -10.17 5.97 -10.75
N ARG A 152 -10.24 4.81 -10.08
CA ARG A 152 -9.55 3.58 -10.48
C ARG A 152 -10.47 2.47 -10.96
N ILE A 153 -11.70 2.43 -10.44
CA ILE A 153 -12.72 1.44 -10.83
C ILE A 153 -14.03 2.15 -11.14
N PRO A 154 -15.00 1.48 -11.80
CA PRO A 154 -16.29 2.10 -12.11
C PRO A 154 -16.95 2.73 -10.87
N TYR A 155 -17.47 3.94 -11.02
CA TYR A 155 -17.99 4.77 -9.92
C TYR A 155 -18.99 4.02 -9.03
N HIS A 156 -19.94 3.30 -9.64
CA HIS A 156 -20.96 2.58 -8.85
C HIS A 156 -20.38 1.42 -8.04
N VAL A 157 -19.32 0.76 -8.53
CA VAL A 157 -18.61 -0.29 -7.78
C VAL A 157 -17.85 0.34 -6.61
N ALA A 158 -17.17 1.47 -6.85
CA ALA A 158 -16.48 2.19 -5.79
C ALA A 158 -17.45 2.66 -4.70
N MET A 159 -18.61 3.23 -5.09
CA MET A 159 -19.63 3.68 -4.14
C MET A 159 -20.26 2.51 -3.37
N ASP A 160 -20.47 1.36 -4.00
CA ASP A 160 -20.96 0.17 -3.32
C ASP A 160 -19.99 -0.28 -2.22
N LEU A 161 -18.68 -0.34 -2.51
CA LEU A 161 -17.67 -0.68 -1.51
C LEU A 161 -17.62 0.35 -0.36
N LEU A 162 -17.59 1.65 -0.70
CA LEU A 162 -17.49 2.73 0.28
C LEU A 162 -18.73 2.86 1.18
N LEU A 163 -19.93 2.72 0.60
CA LEU A 163 -21.18 2.92 1.33
C LEU A 163 -21.64 1.68 2.10
N THR A 164 -21.24 0.47 1.67
CA THR A 164 -21.66 -0.78 2.33
C THR A 164 -20.56 -1.38 3.23
N GLY A 165 -19.29 -1.04 2.98
CA GLY A 165 -18.16 -1.66 3.64
C GLY A 165 -18.07 -3.17 3.39
N ARG A 166 -18.60 -3.65 2.24
CA ARG A 166 -18.55 -5.07 1.89
C ARG A 166 -17.14 -5.48 1.50
N TRP A 167 -16.91 -6.77 1.52
CA TRP A 167 -15.69 -7.37 1.00
C TRP A 167 -15.74 -7.53 -0.51
N MET A 168 -14.58 -7.44 -1.13
CA MET A 168 -14.30 -7.73 -2.52
C MET A 168 -13.13 -8.69 -2.57
N ASP A 169 -13.28 -9.83 -3.24
CA ASP A 169 -12.18 -10.78 -3.45
C ASP A 169 -11.23 -10.34 -4.57
N SER A 170 -10.11 -11.05 -4.71
CA SER A 170 -9.08 -10.76 -5.72
C SER A 170 -9.62 -10.87 -7.15
N ALA A 171 -10.51 -11.82 -7.41
CA ALA A 171 -11.10 -12.04 -8.73
C ALA A 171 -12.02 -10.88 -9.11
N GLU A 172 -12.86 -10.42 -8.19
CA GLU A 172 -13.69 -9.22 -8.40
C GLU A 172 -12.83 -7.97 -8.57
N ALA A 173 -11.78 -7.81 -7.75
CA ALA A 173 -10.84 -6.69 -7.83
C ALA A 173 -10.13 -6.64 -9.20
N HIS A 174 -9.73 -7.79 -9.72
CA HIS A 174 -9.15 -7.90 -11.07
C HIS A 174 -10.18 -7.60 -12.16
N LYS A 175 -11.40 -8.14 -12.04
CA LYS A 175 -12.50 -7.87 -12.99
C LYS A 175 -12.76 -6.38 -13.16
N TRP A 176 -12.67 -5.60 -12.09
CA TRP A 176 -12.93 -4.16 -12.13
C TRP A 176 -11.68 -3.33 -12.45
N GLY A 177 -10.52 -3.96 -12.64
CA GLY A 177 -9.26 -3.29 -13.00
C GLY A 177 -8.54 -2.64 -11.81
N LEU A 178 -8.92 -2.96 -10.58
CA LEU A 178 -8.21 -2.53 -9.39
C LEU A 178 -6.88 -3.29 -9.23
N VAL A 179 -6.92 -4.60 -9.41
CA VAL A 179 -5.77 -5.50 -9.39
C VAL A 179 -5.34 -5.80 -10.81
N ASN A 180 -4.06 -5.61 -11.11
CA ASN A 180 -3.51 -5.83 -12.45
C ASN A 180 -3.42 -7.31 -12.79
N GLU A 181 -2.95 -8.15 -11.86
CA GLU A 181 -2.78 -9.58 -12.04
C GLU A 181 -3.10 -10.33 -10.74
N VAL A 182 -3.66 -11.54 -10.86
CA VAL A 182 -3.92 -12.43 -9.71
C VAL A 182 -3.10 -13.70 -9.87
N MET A 183 -2.32 -14.03 -8.85
CA MET A 183 -1.46 -15.20 -8.79
C MET A 183 -2.05 -16.25 -7.84
N ALA A 184 -1.75 -17.53 -8.09
CA ALA A 184 -2.33 -18.64 -7.34
C ALA A 184 -2.04 -18.59 -5.82
N ASP A 185 -0.86 -18.10 -5.44
CA ASP A 185 -0.41 -18.06 -4.04
C ASP A 185 0.64 -16.97 -3.80
N GLY A 186 1.10 -16.83 -2.56
CA GLY A 186 2.12 -15.86 -2.17
C GLY A 186 3.48 -16.05 -2.87
N PRO A 187 4.03 -17.26 -2.96
CA PRO A 187 5.27 -17.51 -3.71
C PRO A 187 5.16 -17.08 -5.19
N ALA A 188 4.11 -17.49 -5.89
CA ALA A 188 3.88 -17.09 -7.29
C ALA A 188 3.69 -15.57 -7.42
N LEU A 189 2.98 -14.94 -6.48
CA LEU A 189 2.84 -13.48 -6.41
C LEU A 189 4.21 -12.81 -6.26
N TYR A 190 5.04 -13.29 -5.36
CA TYR A 190 6.35 -12.72 -5.10
C TYR A 190 7.26 -12.80 -6.33
N ASP A 191 7.33 -13.97 -6.97
CA ASP A 191 8.12 -14.17 -8.18
C ASP A 191 7.63 -13.22 -9.31
N ARG A 192 6.32 -13.11 -9.51
CA ARG A 192 5.74 -12.25 -10.55
C ARG A 192 5.99 -10.76 -10.30
N VAL A 193 5.91 -10.31 -9.06
CA VAL A 193 6.21 -8.93 -8.68
C VAL A 193 7.67 -8.58 -8.96
N TRP A 194 8.59 -9.51 -8.69
CA TRP A 194 10.01 -9.31 -9.00
C TRP A 194 10.29 -9.28 -10.51
N GLU A 195 9.64 -10.14 -11.31
CA GLU A 195 9.71 -10.07 -12.77
C GLU A 195 9.26 -8.70 -13.29
N LEU A 196 8.12 -8.20 -12.78
CA LEU A 196 7.59 -6.90 -13.16
C LEU A 196 8.52 -5.76 -12.71
N ALA A 197 9.07 -5.84 -11.51
CA ALA A 197 10.03 -4.85 -11.02
C ALA A 197 11.29 -4.78 -11.88
N LYS A 198 11.82 -5.93 -12.32
CA LYS A 198 12.97 -5.99 -13.25
C LYS A 198 12.63 -5.42 -14.63
N LEU A 199 11.42 -5.66 -15.13
CA LEU A 199 10.95 -5.04 -16.37
C LEU A 199 10.92 -3.51 -16.23
N LEU A 200 10.37 -2.98 -15.14
CA LEU A 200 10.34 -1.53 -14.88
C LEU A 200 11.73 -0.96 -14.64
N GLU A 201 12.59 -1.69 -13.94
CA GLU A 201 14.00 -1.30 -13.72
C GLU A 201 14.74 -1.02 -15.03
N SER A 202 14.48 -1.83 -16.07
CA SER A 202 15.08 -1.66 -17.39
C SER A 202 14.52 -0.48 -18.20
N GLY A 203 13.41 0.08 -17.78
CA GLY A 203 12.73 1.18 -18.49
C GLY A 203 13.38 2.55 -18.27
N PRO A 204 12.96 3.58 -19.02
CA PRO A 204 13.52 4.93 -18.94
C PRO A 204 12.96 5.71 -17.74
N PRO A 205 13.77 6.04 -16.71
CA PRO A 205 13.28 6.62 -15.46
C PRO A 205 12.64 8.00 -15.63
N LEU A 206 13.16 8.83 -16.52
CA LEU A 206 12.58 10.16 -16.78
C LEU A 206 11.20 10.08 -17.44
N VAL A 207 10.96 9.04 -18.26
CA VAL A 207 9.64 8.83 -18.87
C VAL A 207 8.65 8.34 -17.82
N PHE A 208 9.05 7.47 -16.89
CA PHE A 208 8.19 7.08 -15.78
C PHE A 208 7.83 8.28 -14.89
N ALA A 209 8.80 9.14 -14.60
CA ALA A 209 8.55 10.38 -13.85
C ALA A 209 7.52 11.28 -14.56
N ALA A 210 7.69 11.51 -15.84
CA ALA A 210 6.75 12.31 -16.64
C ALA A 210 5.35 11.69 -16.71
N ILE A 211 5.26 10.35 -16.90
CA ILE A 211 3.96 9.64 -16.89
C ILE A 211 3.25 9.84 -15.55
N LYS A 212 3.95 9.65 -14.43
CA LYS A 212 3.35 9.78 -13.10
C LYS A 212 2.95 11.22 -12.77
N GLU A 213 3.73 12.20 -13.20
CA GLU A 213 3.42 13.61 -13.03
C GLU A 213 2.14 14.00 -13.78
N VAL A 214 2.06 13.68 -15.08
CA VAL A 214 0.89 13.99 -15.91
C VAL A 214 -0.36 13.19 -15.49
N ALA A 215 -0.22 11.94 -15.08
CA ALA A 215 -1.36 11.11 -14.69
C ALA A 215 -1.99 11.52 -13.35
N ARG A 216 -1.31 12.34 -12.54
CA ARG A 216 -1.84 12.83 -11.25
C ARG A 216 -2.71 14.09 -11.37
N GLU A 217 -2.58 14.83 -12.48
CA GLU A 217 -3.42 15.99 -12.78
C GLU A 217 -4.87 15.57 -13.12
#